data_34e6e35c1e42519e1179c74bfb672fd7
#
_entry.id   34e6e35c1e42519e1179c74bfb672fd7
#
_cell.length_a   1.000
_cell.length_b   1.000
_cell.length_c   1.000
_cell.angle_alpha   90.00
_cell.angle_beta   90.00
_cell.angle_gamma   90.00
#
_symmetry.space_group_name_H-M   'P 1'
#
loop_
_entity.id
_entity.type
_entity.pdbx_description
1 polymer ?
#
loop_
_entity_poly.entity_id
_entity_poly.type
_entity_poly.pdbx_seq_one_letter_code
_entity_poly.pdbx_strand_id
1 'polypeptide(L)'
;LTKVYDPIVMEIAAVVAILLSFIPKFGEFVHTIPTATIGGVSFILYGMISAIGVRNLVENQVDLTESRNVLIAAIILIGGISFQIGGAGFTLSGLAIAAILGILLNAILPGNDYIFNEEEYETVATKDLNADL
;
A
#
# COMPACT_ATOMS: atom_id res chain seq x y z
N LEU A 1 13.61 3.55 -6.21
CA LEU A 1 15.04 3.34 -6.37
C LEU A 1 15.63 4.19 -7.50
N THR A 2 15.07 4.13 -8.70
CA THR A 2 15.63 4.79 -9.88
C THR A 2 15.26 6.26 -10.02
N LYS A 3 14.26 6.76 -9.25
CA LYS A 3 13.71 8.13 -9.34
C LYS A 3 13.32 8.57 -10.76
N VAL A 4 13.00 7.62 -11.63
CA VAL A 4 12.54 7.85 -12.99
C VAL A 4 11.03 7.76 -13.01
N TYR A 5 10.35 8.87 -13.26
CA TYR A 5 8.88 8.97 -13.26
C TYR A 5 8.27 9.04 -14.66
N ASP A 6 9.10 8.88 -15.71
CA ASP A 6 8.63 8.93 -17.09
C ASP A 6 7.91 7.62 -17.46
N PRO A 7 6.62 7.64 -17.84
CA PRO A 7 5.89 6.45 -18.25
C PRO A 7 6.49 5.74 -19.48
N ILE A 8 7.17 6.48 -20.36
CA ILE A 8 7.83 5.92 -21.55
C ILE A 8 8.90 4.89 -21.16
N VAL A 9 9.64 5.11 -20.08
CA VAL A 9 10.64 4.17 -19.58
C VAL A 9 10.00 2.85 -19.16
N MET A 10 8.83 2.89 -18.54
CA MET A 10 8.08 1.70 -18.14
C MET A 10 7.55 0.93 -19.35
N GLU A 11 7.08 1.63 -20.38
CA GLU A 11 6.62 1.00 -21.63
C GLU A 11 7.77 0.31 -22.37
N ILE A 12 8.92 0.97 -22.49
CA ILE A 12 10.13 0.38 -23.11
C ILE A 12 10.58 -0.85 -22.31
N ALA A 13 10.61 -0.77 -21.00
CA ALA A 13 10.98 -1.88 -20.13
C ALA A 13 10.03 -3.08 -20.31
N ALA A 14 8.72 -2.84 -20.44
CA ALA A 14 7.73 -3.87 -20.70
C ALA A 14 7.95 -4.55 -22.06
N VAL A 15 8.20 -3.77 -23.11
CA VAL A 15 8.49 -4.31 -24.45
C VAL A 15 9.76 -5.17 -24.44
N VAL A 16 10.83 -4.69 -23.79
CA VAL A 16 12.09 -5.43 -23.64
C VAL A 16 11.85 -6.74 -22.87
N ALA A 17 11.08 -6.71 -21.79
CA ALA A 17 10.75 -7.92 -21.02
C ALA A 17 9.99 -8.95 -21.85
N ILE A 18 9.03 -8.51 -22.68
CA ILE A 18 8.31 -9.38 -23.60
C ILE A 18 9.27 -10.02 -24.62
N LEU A 19 10.16 -9.24 -25.23
CA LEU A 19 11.15 -9.75 -26.17
C LEU A 19 12.10 -10.78 -25.53
N LEU A 20 12.57 -10.51 -24.31
CA LEU A 20 13.42 -11.44 -23.55
C LEU A 20 12.68 -12.73 -23.17
N SER A 21 11.37 -12.68 -22.98
CA SER A 21 10.54 -13.86 -22.70
C SER A 21 10.54 -14.89 -23.82
N PHE A 22 10.78 -14.48 -25.06
CA PHE A 22 10.88 -15.39 -26.20
C PHE A 22 12.22 -16.16 -26.26
N ILE A 23 13.19 -15.79 -25.43
CA ILE A 23 14.50 -16.44 -25.38
C ILE A 23 14.50 -17.50 -24.26
N PRO A 24 14.46 -18.80 -24.56
CA PRO A 24 14.39 -19.86 -23.52
C PRO A 24 15.57 -19.83 -22.55
N LYS A 25 16.77 -19.49 -23.03
CA LYS A 25 17.97 -19.37 -22.20
C LYS A 25 17.87 -18.29 -21.13
N PHE A 26 17.11 -17.24 -21.39
CA PHE A 26 16.89 -16.17 -20.40
C PHE A 26 16.00 -16.67 -19.25
N GLY A 27 14.97 -17.48 -19.56
CA GLY A 27 14.14 -18.13 -18.56
C GLY A 27 14.95 -19.08 -17.66
N GLU A 28 15.81 -19.88 -18.23
CA GLU A 28 16.72 -20.77 -17.49
C GLU A 28 17.67 -19.96 -16.59
N PHE A 29 18.22 -18.87 -17.08
CA PHE A 29 19.07 -17.98 -16.29
C PHE A 29 18.33 -17.42 -15.06
N VAL A 30 17.10 -16.96 -15.23
CA VAL A 30 16.28 -16.46 -14.11
C VAL A 30 16.01 -17.58 -13.09
N HIS A 31 15.79 -18.81 -13.53
CA HIS A 31 15.60 -19.97 -12.65
C HIS A 31 16.84 -20.37 -11.85
N THR A 32 18.04 -19.96 -12.27
CA THR A 32 19.27 -20.21 -11.48
C THR A 32 19.41 -19.28 -10.27
N ILE A 33 18.61 -18.21 -10.18
CA ILE A 33 18.67 -17.27 -9.05
C ILE A 33 18.15 -17.97 -7.80
N PRO A 34 18.95 -18.01 -6.71
CA PRO A 34 18.51 -18.60 -5.45
C PRO A 34 17.26 -17.93 -4.90
N THR A 35 16.30 -18.69 -4.42
CA THR A 35 15.06 -18.18 -3.83
C THR A 35 15.30 -17.23 -2.66
N ALA A 36 16.38 -17.45 -1.90
CA ALA A 36 16.80 -16.54 -0.82
C ALA A 36 17.14 -15.14 -1.32
N THR A 37 17.80 -15.03 -2.50
CA THR A 37 18.12 -13.74 -3.12
C THR A 37 16.86 -13.02 -3.58
N ILE A 38 15.94 -13.75 -4.21
CA ILE A 38 14.63 -13.20 -4.62
C ILE A 38 13.86 -12.72 -3.40
N GLY A 39 13.84 -13.50 -2.32
CA GLY A 39 13.20 -13.12 -1.06
C GLY A 39 13.79 -11.85 -0.45
N GLY A 40 15.13 -11.72 -0.42
CA GLY A 40 15.81 -10.53 0.08
C GLY A 40 15.50 -9.27 -0.71
N VAL A 41 15.54 -9.35 -2.04
CA VAL A 41 15.18 -8.22 -2.92
C VAL A 41 13.71 -7.85 -2.76
N SER A 42 12.82 -8.83 -2.70
CA SER A 42 11.39 -8.61 -2.49
C SER A 42 11.11 -7.92 -1.17
N PHE A 43 11.80 -8.29 -0.11
CA PHE A 43 11.65 -7.66 1.20
C PHE A 43 12.00 -6.17 1.17
N ILE A 44 13.11 -5.81 0.49
CA ILE A 44 13.50 -4.40 0.32
C ILE A 44 12.46 -3.64 -0.52
N LEU A 45 11.99 -4.24 -1.61
CA LEU A 45 10.97 -3.63 -2.47
C LEU A 45 9.66 -3.38 -1.71
N TYR A 46 9.19 -4.34 -0.93
CA TYR A 46 7.98 -4.18 -0.12
C TYR A 46 8.16 -3.11 0.97
N GLY A 47 9.36 -3.02 1.57
CA GLY A 47 9.67 -1.95 2.51
C GLY A 47 9.57 -0.56 1.87
N MET A 48 10.06 -0.40 0.65
CA MET A 48 9.95 0.87 -0.09
C MET A 48 8.51 1.20 -0.49
N ILE A 49 7.74 0.21 -0.96
CA ILE A 49 6.33 0.40 -1.30
C ILE A 49 5.53 0.81 -0.05
N SER A 50 5.81 0.18 1.08
CA SER A 50 5.21 0.54 2.37
C SER A 50 5.54 1.98 2.77
N ALA A 51 6.79 2.39 2.63
CA ALA A 51 7.21 3.77 2.92
C ALA A 51 6.50 4.80 2.03
N ILE A 52 6.30 4.49 0.75
CA ILE A 52 5.52 5.33 -0.17
C ILE A 52 4.05 5.39 0.26
N GLY A 53 3.48 4.28 0.71
CA GLY A 53 2.12 4.24 1.25
C GLY A 53 1.94 5.15 2.47
N VAL A 54 2.86 5.07 3.42
CA VAL A 54 2.85 5.96 4.60
C VAL A 54 3.03 7.42 4.19
N ARG A 55 3.97 7.71 3.28
CA ARG A 55 4.17 9.05 2.76
C ARG A 55 2.88 9.62 2.14
N ASN A 56 2.15 8.80 1.39
CA ASN A 56 0.87 9.20 0.78
C ASN A 56 -0.18 9.58 1.83
N LEU A 57 -0.24 8.85 2.95
CA LEU A 57 -1.13 9.18 4.06
C LEU A 57 -0.77 10.53 4.70
N VAL A 58 0.53 10.79 4.88
CA VAL A 58 1.03 12.05 5.47
C VAL A 58 0.81 13.23 4.51
N GLU A 59 1.12 13.08 3.22
CA GLU A 59 0.95 14.14 2.22
C GLU A 59 -0.53 14.53 2.02
N ASN A 60 -1.44 13.58 2.15
CA ASN A 60 -2.88 13.83 2.07
C ASN A 60 -3.50 14.23 3.43
N GLN A 61 -2.69 14.43 4.47
CA GLN A 61 -3.14 14.84 5.80
C GLN A 61 -4.32 14.02 6.33
N VAL A 62 -4.26 12.69 6.14
CA VAL A 62 -5.30 11.79 6.62
C VAL A 62 -5.32 11.79 8.15
N ASP A 63 -6.45 12.14 8.73
CA ASP A 63 -6.62 12.12 10.17
C ASP A 63 -6.75 10.68 10.69
N LEU A 64 -5.68 10.18 11.30
CA LEU A 64 -5.62 8.86 11.91
C LEU A 64 -6.06 8.87 13.39
N THR A 65 -6.50 10.00 13.93
CA THR A 65 -7.12 10.06 15.26
C THR A 65 -8.58 9.64 15.20
N GLU A 66 -9.20 9.77 14.03
CA GLU A 66 -10.55 9.31 13.79
C GLU A 66 -10.62 7.77 13.74
N SER A 67 -11.49 7.21 14.59
CA SER A 67 -11.66 5.75 14.71
C SER A 67 -11.97 5.05 13.39
N ARG A 68 -12.70 5.73 12.50
CA ARG A 68 -13.05 5.24 11.16
C ARG A 68 -11.81 5.05 10.30
N ASN A 69 -10.97 6.06 10.21
CA ASN A 69 -9.77 6.05 9.38
C ASN A 69 -8.74 5.02 9.89
N VAL A 70 -8.59 4.93 11.21
CA VAL A 70 -7.74 3.91 11.86
C VAL A 70 -8.25 2.50 11.57
N LEU A 71 -9.55 2.26 11.66
CA LEU A 71 -10.14 0.95 11.40
C LEU A 71 -9.90 0.51 9.95
N ILE A 72 -10.14 1.41 8.99
CA ILE A 72 -9.92 1.13 7.57
C ILE A 72 -8.43 0.85 7.33
N ALA A 73 -7.53 1.67 7.84
CA ALA A 73 -6.08 1.49 7.70
C ALA A 73 -5.61 0.17 8.32
N ALA A 74 -6.11 -0.19 9.51
CA ALA A 74 -5.77 -1.44 10.18
C ALA A 74 -6.21 -2.67 9.38
N ILE A 75 -7.42 -2.66 8.83
CA ILE A 75 -7.95 -3.77 8.03
C ILE A 75 -7.16 -3.92 6.73
N ILE A 76 -6.80 -2.81 6.08
CA ILE A 76 -5.97 -2.84 4.86
C ILE A 76 -4.58 -3.41 5.16
N LEU A 77 -3.93 -2.95 6.23
CA LEU A 77 -2.58 -3.39 6.59
C LEU A 77 -2.56 -4.87 7.00
N ILE A 78 -3.47 -5.27 7.89
CA ILE A 78 -3.55 -6.66 8.35
C ILE A 78 -4.02 -7.57 7.21
N GLY A 79 -5.03 -7.15 6.44
CA GLY A 79 -5.58 -7.90 5.32
C GLY A 79 -4.55 -8.15 4.23
N GLY A 80 -3.71 -7.14 3.92
CA GLY A 80 -2.65 -7.25 2.93
C GLY A 80 -1.58 -8.30 3.26
N ILE A 81 -1.33 -8.52 4.56
CA ILE A 81 -0.31 -9.46 5.03
C ILE A 81 -0.90 -10.85 5.27
N SER A 82 -2.12 -10.92 5.83
CA SER A 82 -2.65 -12.15 6.43
C SER A 82 -3.54 -12.97 5.50
N PHE A 83 -4.18 -12.36 4.52
CA PHE A 83 -5.15 -13.06 3.69
C PHE A 83 -4.55 -13.56 2.38
N GLN A 84 -4.69 -14.87 2.16
CA GLN A 84 -4.57 -15.48 0.84
C GLN A 84 -5.79 -16.38 0.66
N ILE A 85 -6.63 -16.08 -0.32
CA ILE A 85 -7.77 -16.91 -0.68
C ILE A 85 -7.45 -17.57 -2.01
N GLY A 86 -7.36 -18.90 -2.00
CA GLY A 86 -7.07 -19.68 -3.21
C GLY A 86 -7.81 -21.01 -3.22
N GLY A 87 -8.26 -21.40 -4.38
CA GLY A 87 -8.88 -22.71 -4.64
C GLY A 87 -9.12 -22.90 -6.14
N ALA A 88 -9.07 -24.14 -6.60
CA ALA A 88 -9.42 -24.53 -7.98
C ALA A 88 -8.70 -23.71 -9.10
N GLY A 89 -7.41 -23.38 -8.91
CA GLY A 89 -6.61 -22.68 -9.94
C GLY A 89 -6.65 -21.15 -9.90
N PHE A 90 -7.34 -20.57 -8.92
CA PHE A 90 -7.40 -19.12 -8.72
C PHE A 90 -6.88 -18.75 -7.33
N THR A 91 -5.90 -17.85 -7.29
CA THR A 91 -5.35 -17.32 -6.03
C THR A 91 -5.47 -15.80 -6.00
N LEU A 92 -6.25 -15.27 -5.04
CA LEU A 92 -6.25 -13.84 -4.74
C LEU A 92 -5.17 -13.53 -3.70
N SER A 93 -4.27 -12.62 -4.06
CA SER A 93 -3.28 -12.13 -3.10
C SER A 93 -3.94 -11.28 -2.02
N GLY A 94 -3.38 -11.30 -0.82
CA GLY A 94 -3.87 -10.48 0.30
C GLY A 94 -3.98 -9.00 -0.03
N LEU A 95 -3.06 -8.48 -0.85
CA LEU A 95 -3.09 -7.09 -1.32
C LEU A 95 -4.35 -6.75 -2.12
N ALA A 96 -4.79 -7.64 -3.02
CA ALA A 96 -6.00 -7.43 -3.80
C ALA A 96 -7.25 -7.44 -2.90
N ILE A 97 -7.31 -8.37 -1.96
CA ILE A 97 -8.41 -8.48 -0.99
C ILE A 97 -8.43 -7.23 -0.09
N ALA A 98 -7.29 -6.80 0.42
CA ALA A 98 -7.16 -5.62 1.27
C ALA A 98 -7.59 -4.34 0.54
N ALA A 99 -7.23 -4.18 -0.74
CA ALA A 99 -7.66 -3.04 -1.55
C ALA A 99 -9.17 -3.01 -1.73
N ILE A 100 -9.78 -4.13 -2.07
CA ILE A 100 -11.25 -4.24 -2.24
C ILE A 100 -11.97 -3.97 -0.92
N LEU A 101 -11.51 -4.57 0.18
CA LEU A 101 -12.09 -4.35 1.51
C LEU A 101 -11.94 -2.90 1.96
N GLY A 102 -10.79 -2.27 1.70
CA GLY A 102 -10.57 -0.86 2.03
C GLY A 102 -11.55 0.06 1.30
N ILE A 103 -11.74 -0.14 0.00
CA ILE A 103 -12.69 0.63 -0.80
C ILE A 103 -14.12 0.41 -0.31
N LEU A 104 -14.52 -0.84 -0.07
CA LEU A 104 -15.86 -1.18 0.43
C LEU A 104 -16.11 -0.58 1.81
N LEU A 105 -15.17 -0.70 2.74
CA LEU A 105 -15.29 -0.11 4.07
C LEU A 105 -15.39 1.40 4.01
N ASN A 106 -14.60 2.04 3.17
CA ASN A 106 -14.67 3.48 2.96
C ASN A 106 -16.02 3.93 2.39
N ALA A 107 -16.66 3.10 1.56
CA ALA A 107 -17.98 3.39 1.00
C ALA A 107 -19.14 3.14 2.00
N ILE A 108 -18.98 2.15 2.87
CA ILE A 108 -20.05 1.70 3.80
C ILE A 108 -20.01 2.48 5.10
N LEU A 109 -18.83 2.81 5.64
CA LEU A 109 -18.72 3.52 6.91
C LEU A 109 -19.15 4.98 6.73
N PRO A 110 -20.10 5.47 7.54
CA PRO A 110 -20.50 6.87 7.51
C PRO A 110 -19.40 7.76 8.08
N GLY A 111 -19.22 8.93 7.50
CA GLY A 111 -18.25 9.94 7.91
C GLY A 111 -17.50 10.51 6.70
N ASN A 112 -17.22 11.80 6.74
CA ASN A 112 -16.50 12.53 5.68
C ASN A 112 -15.22 13.18 6.19
N ASP A 113 -14.83 12.93 7.44
CA ASP A 113 -13.69 13.58 8.09
C ASP A 113 -12.40 12.83 7.74
N TYR A 114 -11.97 13.01 6.48
CA TYR A 114 -10.76 12.35 5.96
C TYR A 114 -9.49 13.13 6.24
N ILE A 115 -9.60 14.44 6.42
CA ILE A 115 -8.48 15.37 6.49
C ILE A 115 -8.36 15.89 7.90
N PHE A 116 -7.13 15.93 8.40
CA PHE A 116 -6.79 16.55 9.68
C PHE A 116 -7.13 18.03 9.68
N ASN A 117 -7.94 18.47 10.62
CA ASN A 117 -8.40 19.84 10.76
C ASN A 117 -7.70 20.50 11.95
N GLU A 118 -6.68 21.31 11.71
CA GLU A 118 -5.90 21.98 12.75
C GLU A 118 -6.76 22.88 13.64
N GLU A 119 -7.80 23.52 13.09
CA GLU A 119 -8.71 24.39 13.83
C GLU A 119 -9.53 23.64 14.89
N GLU A 120 -9.90 22.41 14.62
CA GLU A 120 -10.66 21.57 15.56
C GLU A 120 -9.78 21.12 16.72
N TYR A 121 -8.51 20.82 16.47
CA TYR A 121 -7.53 20.45 17.50
C TYR A 121 -7.21 21.62 18.43
N GLU A 122 -7.03 22.83 17.91
CA GLU A 122 -6.81 24.01 18.72
C GLU A 122 -8.01 24.33 19.61
N THR A 123 -9.23 24.15 19.10
CA THR A 123 -10.45 24.37 19.90
C THR A 123 -10.63 23.32 21.00
N VAL A 124 -10.29 22.07 20.76
CA VAL A 124 -10.32 21.01 21.79
C VAL A 124 -9.24 21.23 22.83
N ALA A 125 -8.02 21.53 22.43
CA ALA A 125 -6.90 21.79 23.34
C ALA A 125 -7.13 23.02 24.24
N THR A 126 -7.70 24.08 23.69
CA THR A 126 -8.05 25.29 24.49
C THR A 126 -9.21 25.05 25.43
N LYS A 127 -10.15 24.17 25.07
CA LYS A 127 -11.28 23.83 25.94
C LYS A 127 -10.83 22.98 27.13
N ASP A 128 -9.91 22.05 26.92
CA ASP A 128 -9.37 21.24 28.03
C ASP A 128 -8.52 22.06 28.99
N LEU A 129 -7.70 22.99 28.47
CA LEU A 129 -6.93 23.94 29.29
C LEU A 129 -7.80 24.83 30.15
N ASN A 130 -8.98 25.22 29.66
CA ASN A 130 -9.93 26.07 30.42
C ASN A 130 -10.82 25.29 31.40
N ALA A 131 -10.88 23.95 31.26
CA ALA A 131 -11.63 23.08 32.15
C ALA A 131 -10.87 22.78 33.46
N ASP A 132 -9.55 22.98 33.46
CA ASP A 132 -8.66 22.74 34.60
C ASP A 132 -8.35 23.99 35.42
N LEU A 133 -8.94 25.16 35.07
CA LEU A 133 -8.86 26.43 35.79
C LEU A 133 -10.16 26.71 36.54
#